data_23dc93a65e6bcfe034da0a4d222bb8ee
#
_entry.id   23dc93a65e6bcfe034da0a4d222bb8ee
#
_cell.length_a   1.000
_cell.length_b   1.000
_cell.length_c   1.000
_cell.angle_alpha   90.00
_cell.angle_beta   90.00
_cell.angle_gamma   90.00
#
_symmetry.space_group_name_H-M   'P 1'
#
loop_
_entity.id
_entity.type
_entity.pdbx_description
1 polymer ?
#
loop_
_entity_poly.entity_id
_entity_poly.type
_entity_poly.pdbx_seq_one_letter_code
_entity_poly.pdbx_strand_id
1 'polypeptide(L)'
;MKWRRRIEQSHLLAAILGRMIAGYLRLCNATTRWTKVGHEDLQAALAQGPVVLVLWHEFSLMAPVHWPLRHGQLSSLRDTSPIGMVSGVVQSRFGLDPMAMSAKMSNRSASREILRRVQQGKSIGLTGDGPLGPVHVVKDAALDWARATGCPVFVYAYATRRHKLLKTWDTMILPLPFTQGVSVYQRWQAEVPRRAHDAAMAGLRADLQLALDTAATTAKP
;
A
#
# COMPACT_ATOMS: atom_id res chain seq x y z
N MET A 1 -3.90 -6.03 -33.42
CA MET A 1 -3.19 -6.22 -32.14
C MET A 1 -2.32 -5.04 -31.69
N LYS A 2 -1.57 -4.35 -32.56
CA LYS A 2 -0.69 -3.21 -32.17
C LYS A 2 -1.44 -1.97 -31.66
N TRP A 3 -2.67 -1.72 -32.13
CA TRP A 3 -3.46 -0.54 -31.77
C TRP A 3 -4.02 -0.63 -30.34
N ARG A 4 -4.50 -1.80 -29.93
CA ARG A 4 -4.94 -2.06 -28.56
C ARG A 4 -3.83 -1.81 -27.54
N ARG A 5 -2.62 -2.31 -27.79
CA ARG A 5 -1.43 -2.04 -26.94
C ARG A 5 -1.06 -0.57 -26.84
N ARG A 6 -1.20 0.21 -27.94
CA ARG A 6 -0.96 1.66 -27.94
C ARG A 6 -1.98 2.42 -27.07
N ILE A 7 -3.25 2.02 -27.12
CA ILE A 7 -4.29 2.62 -26.29
C ILE A 7 -4.06 2.24 -24.82
N GLU A 8 -3.77 0.99 -24.53
CA GLU A 8 -3.49 0.49 -23.19
C GLU A 8 -2.26 1.16 -22.55
N GLN A 9 -1.27 1.58 -23.33
CA GLN A 9 -0.06 2.28 -22.87
C GLN A 9 -0.16 3.81 -22.97
N SER A 10 -1.32 4.35 -23.22
CA SER A 10 -1.51 5.79 -23.35
C SER A 10 -1.44 6.50 -22.00
N HIS A 11 -0.43 7.33 -21.80
CA HIS A 11 -0.30 8.20 -20.64
C HIS A 11 -1.52 9.12 -20.46
N LEU A 12 -2.15 9.55 -21.56
CA LEU A 12 -3.35 10.39 -21.50
C LEU A 12 -4.55 9.63 -20.94
N LEU A 13 -4.78 8.38 -21.39
CA LEU A 13 -5.83 7.53 -20.84
C LEU A 13 -5.59 7.22 -19.36
N ALA A 14 -4.37 6.87 -18.98
CA ALA A 14 -4.01 6.66 -17.59
C ALA A 14 -4.26 7.92 -16.75
N ALA A 15 -3.95 9.10 -17.28
CA ALA A 15 -4.18 10.37 -16.61
C ALA A 15 -5.69 10.67 -16.44
N ILE A 16 -6.51 10.41 -17.45
CA ILE A 16 -7.97 10.60 -17.37
C ILE A 16 -8.59 9.63 -16.35
N LEU A 17 -8.35 8.33 -16.54
CA LEU A 17 -8.88 7.29 -15.66
C LEU A 17 -8.41 7.48 -14.21
N GLY A 18 -7.14 7.77 -13.99
CA GLY A 18 -6.61 8.01 -12.66
C GLY A 18 -7.24 9.23 -11.98
N ARG A 19 -7.53 10.31 -12.74
CA ARG A 19 -8.26 11.47 -12.20
C ARG A 19 -9.70 11.13 -11.82
N MET A 20 -10.39 10.37 -12.67
CA MET A 20 -11.78 9.94 -12.40
C MET A 20 -11.83 9.05 -11.15
N ILE A 21 -10.95 8.07 -11.05
CA ILE A 21 -10.85 7.20 -9.87
C ILE A 21 -10.52 8.02 -8.62
N ALA A 22 -9.55 8.91 -8.69
CA ALA A 22 -9.21 9.78 -7.55
C ALA A 22 -10.37 10.67 -7.13
N GLY A 23 -11.16 11.20 -8.07
CA GLY A 23 -12.40 11.94 -7.80
C GLY A 23 -13.44 11.09 -7.09
N TYR A 24 -13.66 9.87 -7.59
CA TYR A 24 -14.57 8.90 -6.97
C TYR A 24 -14.14 8.53 -5.54
N LEU A 25 -12.86 8.24 -5.32
CA LEU A 25 -12.35 7.91 -3.98
C LEU A 25 -12.47 9.09 -3.00
N ARG A 26 -12.28 10.34 -3.49
CA ARG A 26 -12.55 11.54 -2.67
C ARG A 26 -14.02 11.64 -2.28
N LEU A 27 -14.94 11.38 -3.21
CA LEU A 27 -16.38 11.35 -2.92
C LEU A 27 -16.69 10.28 -1.87
N CYS A 28 -16.20 9.05 -2.06
CA CYS A 28 -16.38 7.97 -1.08
C CYS A 28 -15.83 8.38 0.30
N ASN A 29 -14.63 8.95 0.36
CA ASN A 29 -14.02 9.38 1.62
C ASN A 29 -14.84 10.49 2.31
N ALA A 30 -15.28 11.49 1.56
CA ALA A 30 -16.03 12.62 2.09
C ALA A 30 -17.44 12.25 2.60
N THR A 31 -18.04 11.20 2.01
CA THR A 31 -19.40 10.75 2.34
C THR A 31 -19.45 9.52 3.25
N THR A 32 -18.30 8.99 3.65
CA THR A 32 -18.19 7.89 4.59
C THR A 32 -17.87 8.40 5.99
N ARG A 33 -18.59 7.93 6.99
CA ARG A 33 -18.25 8.15 8.41
C ARG A 33 -17.19 7.14 8.81
N TRP A 34 -15.96 7.62 8.94
CA TRP A 34 -14.80 6.78 9.27
C TRP A 34 -14.56 6.68 10.77
N THR A 35 -14.48 5.45 11.29
CA THR A 35 -13.81 5.14 12.55
C THR A 35 -12.33 4.91 12.24
N LYS A 36 -11.47 5.63 12.94
CA LYS A 36 -10.01 5.59 12.73
C LYS A 36 -9.35 4.87 13.90
N VAL A 37 -8.61 3.79 13.63
CA VAL A 37 -7.91 3.00 14.65
C VAL A 37 -6.41 3.08 14.39
N GLY A 38 -5.61 3.42 15.40
CA GLY A 38 -4.15 3.48 15.34
C GLY A 38 -3.58 4.60 14.45
N HIS A 39 -4.41 5.58 14.05
CA HIS A 39 -3.93 6.71 13.24
C HIS A 39 -2.99 7.62 14.01
N GLU A 40 -3.22 7.80 15.32
CA GLU A 40 -2.38 8.61 16.20
C GLU A 40 -1.01 7.96 16.40
N ASP A 41 -0.96 6.64 16.55
CA ASP A 41 0.29 5.88 16.66
C ASP A 41 1.15 6.01 15.39
N LEU A 42 0.51 5.94 14.21
CA LEU A 42 1.19 6.19 12.95
C LEU A 42 1.74 7.62 12.87
N GLN A 43 0.93 8.63 13.26
CA GLN A 43 1.36 10.03 13.25
C GLN A 43 2.53 10.28 14.21
N ALA A 44 2.48 9.69 15.40
CA ALA A 44 3.57 9.76 16.37
C ALA A 44 4.86 9.12 15.84
N ALA A 45 4.76 7.99 15.14
CA ALA A 45 5.91 7.35 14.50
C ALA A 45 6.48 8.21 13.35
N LEU A 46 5.60 8.79 12.51
CA LEU A 46 6.01 9.67 11.41
C LEU A 46 6.70 10.96 11.90
N ALA A 47 6.38 11.45 13.08
CA ALA A 47 7.08 12.58 13.70
C ALA A 47 8.53 12.23 14.09
N GLN A 48 8.85 10.96 14.24
CA GLN A 48 10.20 10.47 14.55
C GLN A 48 11.00 10.08 13.29
N GLY A 49 10.31 9.79 12.18
CA GLY A 49 10.95 9.41 10.94
C GLY A 49 10.03 8.61 10.01
N PRO A 50 10.58 8.14 8.88
CA PRO A 50 9.83 7.34 7.92
C PRO A 50 9.47 5.96 8.49
N VAL A 51 8.40 5.38 7.92
CA VAL A 51 7.92 4.03 8.25
C VAL A 51 7.83 3.17 7.00
N VAL A 52 7.73 1.85 7.17
CA VAL A 52 7.33 0.92 6.11
C VAL A 52 5.85 0.60 6.31
N LEU A 53 5.03 0.89 5.29
CA LEU A 53 3.61 0.56 5.28
C LEU A 53 3.38 -0.71 4.48
N VAL A 54 2.78 -1.71 5.08
CA VAL A 54 2.41 -2.98 4.44
C VAL A 54 0.90 -3.15 4.48
N LEU A 55 0.32 -3.59 3.38
CA LEU A 55 -1.12 -3.83 3.29
C LEU A 55 -1.39 -5.02 2.35
N TRP A 56 -2.56 -5.65 2.48
CA TRP A 56 -3.03 -6.55 1.44
C TRP A 56 -3.41 -5.77 0.18
N HIS A 57 -3.21 -6.34 -0.99
CA HIS A 57 -3.46 -5.65 -2.26
C HIS A 57 -4.92 -5.20 -2.40
N GLU A 58 -5.86 -5.93 -1.83
CA GLU A 58 -7.30 -5.60 -1.80
C GLU A 58 -7.60 -4.22 -1.16
N PHE A 59 -6.73 -3.74 -0.25
CA PHE A 59 -6.89 -2.45 0.45
C PHE A 59 -6.21 -1.28 -0.25
N SER A 60 -5.59 -1.49 -1.39
CA SER A 60 -4.75 -0.48 -2.06
C SER A 60 -5.51 0.77 -2.53
N LEU A 61 -6.83 0.68 -2.78
CA LEU A 61 -7.62 1.82 -3.25
C LEU A 61 -7.71 2.96 -2.23
N MET A 62 -7.93 2.67 -0.95
CA MET A 62 -8.10 3.69 0.07
C MET A 62 -6.82 4.05 0.82
N ALA A 63 -5.76 3.28 0.69
CA ALA A 63 -4.48 3.58 1.34
C ALA A 63 -3.94 5.00 0.99
N PRO A 64 -3.94 5.46 -0.28
CA PRO A 64 -3.53 6.82 -0.62
C PRO A 64 -4.42 7.90 -0.01
N VAL A 65 -5.71 7.59 0.17
CA VAL A 65 -6.71 8.53 0.70
C VAL A 65 -6.54 8.74 2.21
N HIS A 66 -6.22 7.66 2.92
CA HIS A 66 -6.10 7.65 4.38
C HIS A 66 -4.70 8.00 4.89
N TRP A 67 -3.69 8.00 4.00
CA TRP A 67 -2.34 8.35 4.42
C TRP A 67 -2.26 9.78 4.97
N PRO A 68 -1.67 9.97 6.16
CA PRO A 68 -1.61 11.29 6.81
C PRO A 68 -0.47 12.15 6.21
N LEU A 69 -0.63 12.61 4.97
CA LEU A 69 0.38 13.31 4.17
C LEU A 69 1.04 14.51 4.89
N ARG A 70 0.31 15.16 5.80
CA ARG A 70 0.84 16.29 6.59
C ARG A 70 1.93 15.87 7.56
N HIS A 71 1.99 14.60 7.94
CA HIS A 71 2.95 14.05 8.90
C HIS A 71 4.15 13.37 8.21
N GLY A 72 4.06 13.06 6.92
CA GLY A 72 5.15 12.46 6.17
C GLY A 72 4.77 12.05 4.76
N GLN A 73 5.74 12.08 3.87
CA GLN A 73 5.58 11.62 2.49
C GLN A 73 5.59 10.09 2.43
N LEU A 74 4.77 9.53 1.52
CA LEU A 74 4.75 8.11 1.22
C LEU A 74 5.17 7.86 -0.23
N SER A 75 6.19 7.05 -0.40
CA SER A 75 6.57 6.46 -1.68
C SER A 75 5.93 5.07 -1.79
N SER A 76 4.84 4.99 -2.54
CA SER A 76 4.14 3.73 -2.76
C SER A 76 4.63 3.06 -4.03
N LEU A 77 4.75 1.74 -3.99
CA LEU A 77 5.21 0.98 -5.15
C LEU A 77 4.06 0.73 -6.14
N ARG A 78 4.40 0.78 -7.41
CA ARG A 78 3.54 0.35 -8.50
C ARG A 78 4.34 -0.40 -9.55
N ASP A 79 3.71 -1.25 -10.29
CA ASP A 79 4.31 -1.86 -11.46
C ASP A 79 4.32 -0.92 -12.68
N THR A 80 4.88 -1.36 -13.78
CA THR A 80 4.97 -0.61 -15.04
C THR A 80 3.85 -0.95 -16.03
N SER A 81 2.85 -1.73 -15.61
CA SER A 81 1.69 -2.08 -16.42
C SER A 81 0.79 -0.86 -16.68
N PRO A 82 -0.15 -0.93 -17.63
CA PRO A 82 -1.16 0.10 -17.83
C PRO A 82 -1.97 0.40 -16.56
N ILE A 83 -2.33 -0.62 -15.80
CA ILE A 83 -3.04 -0.47 -14.51
C ILE A 83 -2.13 0.20 -13.48
N GLY A 84 -0.85 -0.19 -13.41
CA GLY A 84 0.14 0.45 -12.56
C GLY A 84 0.35 1.93 -12.90
N MET A 85 0.27 2.32 -14.18
CA MET A 85 0.28 3.74 -14.57
C MET A 85 -0.94 4.49 -14.03
N VAL A 86 -2.14 3.93 -14.15
CA VAL A 86 -3.37 4.51 -13.58
C VAL A 86 -3.26 4.64 -12.07
N SER A 87 -2.81 3.58 -11.38
CA SER A 87 -2.56 3.59 -9.94
C SER A 87 -1.58 4.69 -9.54
N GLY A 88 -0.48 4.87 -10.29
CA GLY A 88 0.47 5.96 -10.04
C GLY A 88 -0.17 7.35 -10.16
N VAL A 89 -1.06 7.56 -11.13
CA VAL A 89 -1.81 8.82 -11.24
C VAL A 89 -2.72 9.01 -10.02
N VAL A 90 -3.46 7.97 -9.60
CA VAL A 90 -4.31 8.04 -8.39
C VAL A 90 -3.48 8.43 -7.19
N GLN A 91 -2.38 7.75 -6.93
CA GLN A 91 -1.46 8.01 -5.82
C GLN A 91 -0.95 9.46 -5.83
N SER A 92 -0.46 9.94 -6.98
CA SER A 92 0.01 11.32 -7.14
C SER A 92 -1.10 12.36 -6.91
N ARG A 93 -2.35 12.03 -7.25
CA ARG A 93 -3.51 12.92 -6.99
C ARG A 93 -3.85 13.06 -5.52
N PHE A 94 -3.40 12.14 -4.68
CA PHE A 94 -3.46 12.22 -3.21
C PHE A 94 -2.14 12.71 -2.59
N GLY A 95 -1.18 13.14 -3.40
CA GLY A 95 0.08 13.73 -2.94
C GLY A 95 1.18 12.71 -2.60
N LEU A 96 0.96 11.44 -2.89
CA LEU A 96 1.98 10.42 -2.74
C LEU A 96 3.03 10.51 -3.85
N ASP A 97 4.20 9.92 -3.62
CA ASP A 97 5.31 9.83 -4.57
C ASP A 97 5.45 8.39 -5.11
N PRO A 98 4.63 7.99 -6.14
CA PRO A 98 4.64 6.62 -6.65
C PRO A 98 5.96 6.25 -7.28
N MET A 99 6.51 5.12 -6.89
CA MET A 99 7.74 4.55 -7.44
C MET A 99 7.44 3.38 -8.37
N ALA A 100 7.81 3.52 -9.64
CA ALA A 100 7.66 2.45 -10.61
C ALA A 100 8.72 1.37 -10.39
N MET A 101 8.27 0.13 -10.19
CA MET A 101 9.12 -1.05 -10.07
C MET A 101 8.90 -1.94 -11.29
N SER A 102 9.95 -2.14 -12.07
CA SER A 102 9.92 -3.08 -13.18
C SER A 102 10.33 -4.47 -12.69
N ALA A 103 9.64 -5.52 -13.18
CA ALA A 103 10.06 -6.90 -12.96
C ALA A 103 11.49 -7.20 -13.48
N LYS A 104 12.02 -6.33 -14.35
CA LYS A 104 13.40 -6.40 -14.85
C LYS A 104 14.42 -5.68 -13.96
N MET A 105 13.95 -4.93 -12.97
CA MET A 105 14.83 -4.23 -12.03
C MET A 105 15.50 -5.25 -11.12
N SER A 106 16.82 -5.18 -11.00
CA SER A 106 17.52 -6.05 -10.05
C SER A 106 17.15 -5.69 -8.60
N ASN A 107 17.14 -6.68 -7.72
CA ASN A 107 16.87 -6.47 -6.29
C ASN A 107 17.81 -5.42 -5.68
N ARG A 108 19.06 -5.34 -6.16
CA ARG A 108 20.03 -4.32 -5.74
C ARG A 108 19.59 -2.90 -6.12
N SER A 109 19.11 -2.70 -7.35
CA SER A 109 18.65 -1.38 -7.81
C SER A 109 17.39 -0.95 -7.08
N ALA A 110 16.47 -1.87 -6.84
CA ALA A 110 15.28 -1.65 -6.06
C ALA A 110 15.62 -1.22 -4.62
N SER A 111 16.49 -1.98 -3.95
CA SER A 111 16.92 -1.67 -2.57
C SER A 111 17.64 -0.34 -2.46
N ARG A 112 18.49 0.02 -3.42
CA ARG A 112 19.16 1.34 -3.42
C ARG A 112 18.16 2.49 -3.53
N GLU A 113 17.18 2.37 -4.41
CA GLU A 113 16.16 3.42 -4.59
C GLU A 113 15.29 3.57 -3.34
N ILE A 114 14.91 2.46 -2.71
CA ILE A 114 14.16 2.47 -1.45
C ILE A 114 14.97 3.15 -0.34
N LEU A 115 16.21 2.75 -0.15
CA LEU A 115 17.09 3.34 0.86
C LEU A 115 17.31 4.85 0.62
N ARG A 116 17.50 5.25 -0.64
CA ARG A 116 17.61 6.66 -1.01
C ARG A 116 16.37 7.46 -0.60
N ARG A 117 15.17 6.92 -0.83
CA ARG A 117 13.91 7.58 -0.47
C ARG A 117 13.74 7.67 1.04
N VAL A 118 14.07 6.61 1.76
CA VAL A 118 14.04 6.61 3.24
C VAL A 118 15.02 7.65 3.81
N GLN A 119 16.25 7.76 3.25
CA GLN A 119 17.20 8.80 3.62
C GLN A 119 16.70 10.23 3.34
N GLN A 120 15.78 10.38 2.38
CA GLN A 120 15.08 11.64 2.11
C GLN A 120 13.85 11.87 3.02
N GLY A 121 13.67 11.05 4.04
CA GLY A 121 12.54 11.14 4.98
C GLY A 121 11.21 10.62 4.44
N LYS A 122 11.22 9.86 3.33
CA LYS A 122 9.99 9.29 2.75
C LYS A 122 9.73 7.90 3.29
N SER A 123 8.52 7.66 3.75
CA SER A 123 8.02 6.32 4.05
C SER A 123 7.85 5.48 2.78
N ILE A 124 7.89 4.17 2.92
CA ILE A 124 7.73 3.22 1.79
C ILE A 124 6.46 2.41 1.98
N GLY A 125 5.61 2.39 0.95
CA GLY A 125 4.36 1.60 0.95
C GLY A 125 4.42 0.47 -0.07
N LEU A 126 4.04 -0.73 0.36
CA LEU A 126 3.98 -1.91 -0.50
C LEU A 126 2.83 -2.84 -0.14
N THR A 127 2.44 -3.69 -1.09
CA THR A 127 1.49 -4.77 -0.83
C THR A 127 2.22 -6.02 -0.36
N GLY A 128 1.76 -6.64 0.74
CA GLY A 128 2.38 -7.80 1.35
C GLY A 128 2.35 -9.04 0.47
N ASP A 129 1.27 -9.22 -0.28
CA ASP A 129 1.05 -10.31 -1.23
C ASP A 129 1.61 -10.04 -2.64
N GLY A 130 2.12 -8.81 -2.86
CA GLY A 130 2.72 -8.41 -4.13
C GLY A 130 1.70 -8.29 -5.28
N PRO A 131 2.16 -7.95 -6.50
CA PRO A 131 1.28 -7.64 -7.63
C PRO A 131 0.67 -8.87 -8.32
N LEU A 132 1.16 -10.07 -8.02
CA LEU A 132 0.76 -11.31 -8.70
C LEU A 132 0.21 -12.36 -7.73
N GLY A 133 0.10 -12.05 -6.45
CA GLY A 133 -0.39 -12.99 -5.43
C GLY A 133 0.54 -14.18 -5.17
N PRO A 134 0.05 -15.25 -4.58
CA PRO A 134 -1.34 -15.50 -4.19
C PRO A 134 -1.82 -14.54 -3.10
N VAL A 135 -3.16 -14.34 -3.07
CA VAL A 135 -3.85 -13.47 -2.11
C VAL A 135 -3.49 -13.84 -0.68
N HIS A 136 -3.26 -12.82 0.15
CA HIS A 136 -2.99 -12.97 1.58
C HIS A 136 -1.83 -13.92 1.90
N VAL A 137 -0.78 -13.92 1.09
CA VAL A 137 0.48 -14.63 1.36
C VAL A 137 1.63 -13.62 1.33
N VAL A 138 2.20 -13.35 2.50
CA VAL A 138 3.31 -12.39 2.65
C VAL A 138 4.52 -12.80 1.83
N LYS A 139 5.01 -11.88 1.01
CA LYS A 139 6.23 -12.02 0.22
C LYS A 139 7.45 -11.51 0.98
N ASP A 140 8.62 -12.04 0.63
CA ASP A 140 9.90 -11.68 1.27
C ASP A 140 10.21 -10.19 1.19
N ALA A 141 9.78 -9.50 0.14
CA ALA A 141 10.03 -8.08 -0.06
C ALA A 141 9.61 -7.20 1.12
N ALA A 142 8.51 -7.53 1.82
CA ALA A 142 8.05 -6.78 2.99
C ALA A 142 9.07 -6.87 4.14
N LEU A 143 9.59 -8.07 4.40
CA LEU A 143 10.60 -8.31 5.44
C LEU A 143 11.97 -7.76 5.02
N ASP A 144 12.34 -7.94 3.75
CA ASP A 144 13.61 -7.45 3.21
C ASP A 144 13.73 -5.93 3.32
N TRP A 145 12.65 -5.21 3.09
CA TRP A 145 12.67 -3.75 3.19
C TRP A 145 12.56 -3.26 4.62
N ALA A 146 11.79 -3.92 5.47
CA ALA A 146 11.83 -3.66 6.91
C ALA A 146 13.26 -3.81 7.44
N ARG A 147 13.92 -4.91 7.09
CA ARG A 147 15.32 -5.19 7.45
C ARG A 147 16.31 -4.17 6.89
N ALA A 148 16.19 -3.83 5.59
CA ALA A 148 17.13 -2.93 4.92
C ALA A 148 17.02 -1.50 5.40
N THR A 149 15.81 -1.03 5.74
CA THR A 149 15.56 0.34 6.18
C THR A 149 15.71 0.51 7.69
N GLY A 150 15.44 -0.52 8.49
CA GLY A 150 15.34 -0.43 9.95
C GLY A 150 14.17 0.44 10.43
N CYS A 151 13.26 0.80 9.55
CA CYS A 151 12.11 1.62 9.87
C CYS A 151 11.02 0.80 10.59
N PRO A 152 10.24 1.44 11.48
CA PRO A 152 9.04 0.81 12.03
C PRO A 152 8.09 0.36 10.92
N VAL A 153 7.48 -0.81 11.08
CA VAL A 153 6.51 -1.35 10.14
C VAL A 153 5.10 -1.10 10.67
N PHE A 154 4.25 -0.58 9.80
CA PHE A 154 2.82 -0.48 10.05
C PHE A 154 2.06 -1.30 9.02
N VAL A 155 1.01 -1.99 9.46
CA VAL A 155 0.05 -2.65 8.58
C VAL A 155 -1.19 -1.78 8.45
N TYR A 156 -1.82 -1.82 7.27
CA TYR A 156 -3.02 -1.04 6.98
C TYR A 156 -4.12 -1.92 6.42
N ALA A 157 -5.34 -1.65 6.88
CA ALA A 157 -6.56 -2.23 6.33
C ALA A 157 -7.72 -1.22 6.39
N TYR A 158 -8.75 -1.46 5.59
CA TYR A 158 -10.02 -0.74 5.70
C TYR A 158 -11.19 -1.63 5.29
N ALA A 159 -12.36 -1.31 5.79
CA ALA A 159 -13.59 -1.83 5.23
C ALA A 159 -14.72 -0.80 5.34
N THR A 160 -15.73 -0.94 4.51
CA THR A 160 -16.95 -0.16 4.53
C THR A 160 -18.18 -1.06 4.51
N ARG A 161 -19.24 -0.68 5.20
CA ARG A 161 -20.51 -1.46 5.20
C ARG A 161 -21.08 -1.65 3.80
N ARG A 162 -20.93 -0.64 2.95
CA ARG A 162 -21.35 -0.70 1.54
C ARG A 162 -20.11 -0.69 0.66
N HIS A 163 -19.87 -1.78 -0.02
CA HIS A 163 -18.75 -1.95 -0.96
C HIS A 163 -19.14 -2.95 -2.06
N LYS A 164 -18.30 -3.00 -3.08
CA LYS A 164 -18.32 -4.05 -4.10
C LYS A 164 -16.97 -4.73 -4.13
N LEU A 165 -16.97 -6.05 -4.22
CA LEU A 165 -15.76 -6.82 -4.51
C LEU A 165 -15.57 -6.83 -6.03
N LEU A 166 -14.42 -6.37 -6.49
CA LEU A 166 -14.09 -6.41 -7.90
C LEU A 166 -13.69 -7.84 -8.29
N LYS A 167 -13.97 -8.21 -9.54
CA LYS A 167 -13.56 -9.52 -10.10
C LYS A 167 -12.08 -9.46 -10.54
N THR A 168 -11.21 -9.15 -9.60
CA THR A 168 -9.75 -9.14 -9.74
C THR A 168 -9.17 -10.33 -8.99
N TRP A 169 -7.90 -10.66 -9.23
CA TRP A 169 -7.24 -11.79 -8.56
C TRP A 169 -7.20 -11.61 -7.03
N ASP A 170 -7.15 -10.37 -6.56
CA ASP A 170 -7.06 -9.93 -5.15
C ASP A 170 -8.42 -9.61 -4.53
N THR A 171 -9.51 -9.76 -5.27
CA THR A 171 -10.87 -9.39 -4.84
C THR A 171 -10.95 -7.96 -4.28
N MET A 172 -10.33 -7.00 -4.97
CA MET A 172 -10.16 -5.62 -4.53
C MET A 172 -11.48 -5.00 -4.03
N ILE A 173 -11.44 -4.39 -2.87
CA ILE A 173 -12.61 -3.75 -2.25
C ILE A 173 -12.81 -2.36 -2.84
N LEU A 174 -13.93 -2.16 -3.53
CA LEU A 174 -14.36 -0.85 -4.03
C LEU A 174 -15.37 -0.25 -3.04
N PRO A 175 -15.00 0.81 -2.29
CA PRO A 175 -15.94 1.45 -1.38
C PRO A 175 -17.09 2.11 -2.14
N LEU A 176 -18.28 2.14 -1.56
CA LEU A 176 -19.42 2.90 -2.08
C LEU A 176 -19.62 4.17 -1.23
N PRO A 177 -20.11 5.27 -1.80
CA PRO A 177 -20.37 6.50 -1.05
C PRO A 177 -21.56 6.35 -0.08
N PHE A 178 -21.70 7.31 0.85
CA PHE A 178 -22.78 7.42 1.84
C PHE A 178 -22.89 6.18 2.75
N THR A 179 -21.80 5.83 3.42
CA THR A 179 -21.69 4.63 4.26
C THR A 179 -20.94 4.91 5.58
N GLN A 180 -20.69 3.85 6.31
CA GLN A 180 -19.80 3.82 7.47
C GLN A 180 -18.61 2.93 7.12
N GLY A 181 -17.44 3.26 7.65
CA GLY A 181 -16.25 2.49 7.44
C GLY A 181 -15.28 2.58 8.60
N VAL A 182 -14.35 1.65 8.62
CA VAL A 182 -13.24 1.61 9.57
C VAL A 182 -11.95 1.63 8.77
N SER A 183 -10.98 2.41 9.21
CA SER A 183 -9.61 2.37 8.70
C SER A 183 -8.64 2.13 9.85
N VAL A 184 -7.73 1.20 9.66
CA VAL A 184 -6.83 0.69 10.70
C VAL A 184 -5.40 0.89 10.26
N TYR A 185 -4.60 1.48 11.13
CA TYR A 185 -3.14 1.36 11.10
C TYR A 185 -2.70 0.64 12.38
N GLN A 186 -1.94 -0.41 12.24
CA GLN A 186 -1.43 -1.18 13.38
C GLN A 186 0.08 -1.28 13.26
N ARG A 187 0.80 -0.91 14.33
CA ARG A 187 2.24 -1.11 14.38
C ARG A 187 2.54 -2.59 14.52
N TRP A 188 3.38 -3.12 13.63
CA TRP A 188 3.94 -4.44 13.77
C TRP A 188 5.10 -4.39 14.77
N GLN A 189 5.05 -5.21 15.80
CA GLN A 189 5.95 -5.11 16.95
C GLN A 189 7.25 -5.90 16.77
N ALA A 190 7.31 -6.84 15.81
CA ALA A 190 8.51 -7.64 15.62
C ALA A 190 9.60 -6.83 14.92
N GLU A 191 10.83 -7.09 15.32
CA GLU A 191 12.02 -6.54 14.68
C GLU A 191 12.60 -7.55 13.69
N VAL A 192 12.97 -7.09 12.50
CA VAL A 192 13.61 -7.92 11.49
C VAL A 192 15.13 -7.81 11.68
N PRO A 193 15.81 -8.85 12.17
CA PRO A 193 17.25 -8.78 12.41
C PRO A 193 18.02 -8.68 11.09
N ARG A 194 19.13 -7.95 11.09
CA ARG A 194 20.00 -7.79 9.91
C ARG A 194 20.49 -9.12 9.34
N ARG A 195 20.72 -10.10 10.20
CA ARG A 195 21.08 -11.48 9.86
C ARG A 195 20.06 -12.40 10.52
N ALA A 196 19.26 -13.07 9.72
CA ALA A 196 18.30 -14.05 10.19
C ALA A 196 18.47 -15.34 9.37
N HIS A 197 18.34 -16.49 10.03
CA HIS A 197 18.26 -17.79 9.39
C HIS A 197 16.89 -17.94 8.72
N ASP A 198 16.79 -18.82 7.72
CA ASP A 198 15.54 -19.05 6.95
C ASP A 198 14.34 -19.40 7.86
N ALA A 199 14.56 -20.18 8.92
CA ALA A 199 13.52 -20.50 9.90
C ALA A 199 13.01 -19.25 10.66
N ALA A 200 13.92 -18.34 11.05
CA ALA A 200 13.54 -17.09 11.72
C ALA A 200 12.78 -16.16 10.77
N MET A 201 13.18 -16.10 9.49
CA MET A 201 12.46 -15.35 8.46
C MET A 201 11.08 -15.94 8.18
N ALA A 202 10.92 -17.26 8.22
CA ALA A 202 9.62 -17.92 8.09
C ALA A 202 8.69 -17.56 9.26
N GLY A 203 9.20 -17.55 10.49
CA GLY A 203 8.47 -17.13 11.68
C GLY A 203 8.02 -15.65 11.60
N LEU A 204 8.93 -14.75 11.20
CA LEU A 204 8.61 -13.33 11.00
C LEU A 204 7.57 -13.10 9.89
N ARG A 205 7.63 -13.91 8.83
CA ARG A 205 6.63 -13.87 7.75
C ARG A 205 5.24 -14.25 8.28
N ALA A 206 5.15 -15.33 9.06
CA ALA A 206 3.90 -15.77 9.67
C ALA A 206 3.34 -14.73 10.67
N ASP A 207 4.22 -14.08 11.45
CA ASP A 207 3.84 -13.03 12.37
C ASP A 207 3.34 -11.76 11.67
N LEU A 208 4.00 -11.32 10.60
CA LEU A 208 3.53 -10.21 9.76
C LEU A 208 2.20 -10.56 9.06
N GLN A 209 2.03 -11.80 8.60
CA GLN A 209 0.79 -12.34 8.07
C GLN A 209 -0.35 -12.17 9.10
N LEU A 210 -0.12 -12.62 10.32
CA LEU A 210 -1.10 -12.50 11.41
C LEU A 210 -1.44 -11.04 11.71
N ALA A 211 -0.46 -10.13 11.69
CA ALA A 211 -0.70 -8.70 11.91
C ALA A 211 -1.59 -8.09 10.81
N LEU A 212 -1.36 -8.45 9.54
CA LEU A 212 -2.17 -8.02 8.40
C LEU A 212 -3.61 -8.55 8.50
N ASP A 213 -3.79 -9.82 8.83
CA ASP A 213 -5.11 -10.45 8.98
C ASP A 213 -5.88 -9.88 10.19
N THR A 214 -5.16 -9.57 11.27
CA THR A 214 -5.73 -8.90 12.45
C THR A 214 -6.22 -7.50 12.10
N ALA A 215 -5.42 -6.71 11.38
CA ALA A 215 -5.82 -5.39 10.91
C ALA A 215 -7.05 -5.46 9.98
N ALA A 216 -7.08 -6.43 9.07
CA ALA A 216 -8.22 -6.68 8.18
C ALA A 216 -9.49 -7.06 8.97
N THR A 217 -9.35 -7.87 10.03
CA THR A 217 -10.48 -8.26 10.90
C THR A 217 -10.96 -7.07 11.73
N THR A 218 -10.05 -6.27 12.29
CA THR A 218 -10.38 -5.05 13.05
C THR A 218 -11.08 -4.01 12.18
N ALA A 219 -10.78 -3.96 10.89
CA ALA A 219 -11.43 -3.04 9.96
C ALA A 219 -12.87 -3.42 9.61
N LYS A 220 -13.36 -4.62 9.94
CA LYS A 220 -14.77 -5.00 9.65
C LYS A 220 -15.71 -4.12 10.48
N PRO A 221 -16.67 -3.41 9.84
CA PRO A 221 -17.62 -2.52 10.49
C PRO A 221 -18.77 -3.27 11.18
#